data_412b1c6f5ed5000ac3e63ad072bdb901
#
_entry.id   412b1c6f5ed5000ac3e63ad072bdb901
#
_cell.length_a   1.000
_cell.length_b   1.000
_cell.length_c   1.000
_cell.angle_alpha   90.00
_cell.angle_beta   90.00
_cell.angle_gamma   90.00
#
_symmetry.space_group_name_H-M   'P 1'
#
loop_
_entity.id
_entity.type
_entity.pdbx_description
1 polymer ?
#
loop_
_entity_poly.entity_id
_entity_poly.type
_entity_poly.pdbx_seq_one_letter_code
_entity_poly.pdbx_strand_id
1 'polypeptide(L)'
;MLKMTDVSKVYPGGSVALQNVDIHIEPGEFVFVVGPSGAGKSTFIKMLFREVLPTTGSIFVNGVDILSLTPNEIPYMRRQLGIIFQDYRLLPDRTVYENVAFAMEVIETPRRKIKRRVLNVLDLVGLRHRANAYP
;
A
#
# COMPACT_ATOMS: atom_id res chain seq x y z
N MET A 1 -12.59 3.76 4.42
CA MET A 1 -13.50 2.61 4.65
C MET A 1 -12.97 1.40 3.88
N LEU A 2 -12.86 0.25 4.55
CA LEU A 2 -12.57 -1.05 3.95
C LEU A 2 -13.69 -2.02 4.28
N LYS A 3 -14.20 -2.76 3.30
CA LYS A 3 -15.16 -3.83 3.51
C LYS A 3 -14.71 -5.07 2.74
N MET A 4 -14.57 -6.18 3.43
CA MET A 4 -14.39 -7.52 2.89
C MET A 4 -15.59 -8.37 3.24
N THR A 5 -16.07 -9.17 2.31
CA THR A 5 -17.20 -10.07 2.53
C THR A 5 -16.88 -11.44 1.97
N ASP A 6 -16.89 -12.46 2.84
CA ASP A 6 -16.63 -13.87 2.54
C ASP A 6 -15.32 -14.10 1.75
N VAL A 7 -14.27 -13.36 2.13
CA VAL A 7 -13.01 -13.39 1.40
C VAL A 7 -12.19 -14.60 1.79
N SER A 8 -11.89 -15.44 0.79
CA SER A 8 -10.97 -16.58 0.95
C SER A 8 -9.83 -16.49 -0.05
N LYS A 9 -8.67 -17.02 0.37
CA LYS A 9 -7.51 -17.16 -0.50
C LYS A 9 -6.86 -18.53 -0.31
N VAL A 10 -6.87 -19.28 -1.41
CA VAL A 10 -6.12 -20.54 -1.54
C VAL A 10 -5.05 -20.32 -2.60
N TYR A 11 -3.81 -20.62 -2.28
CA TYR A 11 -2.69 -20.58 -3.23
C TYR A 11 -2.60 -21.86 -4.06
N PRO A 12 -1.96 -21.82 -5.23
CA PRO A 12 -1.61 -23.03 -5.96
C PRO A 12 -0.87 -24.03 -5.03
N GLY A 13 -1.29 -25.29 -5.03
CA GLY A 13 -0.79 -26.31 -4.08
C GLY A 13 -1.66 -26.48 -2.84
N GLY A 14 -2.81 -25.79 -2.74
CA GLY A 14 -3.82 -26.03 -1.71
C GLY A 14 -3.59 -25.30 -0.38
N SER A 15 -2.55 -24.50 -0.26
CA SER A 15 -2.30 -23.71 0.97
C SER A 15 -3.37 -22.63 1.15
N VAL A 16 -4.14 -22.74 2.23
CA VAL A 16 -5.18 -21.77 2.61
C VAL A 16 -4.54 -20.64 3.40
N ALA A 17 -4.57 -19.42 2.86
CA ALA A 17 -4.03 -18.24 3.52
C ALA A 17 -5.10 -17.42 4.27
N LEU A 18 -6.31 -17.36 3.72
CA LEU A 18 -7.48 -16.74 4.35
C LEU A 18 -8.71 -17.60 4.05
N GLN A 19 -9.64 -17.67 4.99
CA GLN A 19 -10.85 -18.47 4.86
C GLN A 19 -12.05 -17.70 5.43
N ASN A 20 -13.04 -17.41 4.57
CA ASN A 20 -14.31 -16.77 4.90
C ASN A 20 -14.14 -15.53 5.81
N VAL A 21 -13.27 -14.61 5.40
CA VAL A 21 -12.93 -13.42 6.18
C VAL A 21 -13.93 -12.31 5.88
N ASP A 22 -14.62 -11.86 6.92
CA ASP A 22 -15.48 -10.68 6.91
C ASP A 22 -14.82 -9.57 7.75
N ILE A 23 -14.59 -8.41 7.14
CA ILE A 23 -13.97 -7.26 7.80
C ILE A 23 -14.71 -6.00 7.36
N HIS A 24 -14.99 -5.13 8.32
CA HIS A 24 -15.47 -3.78 8.07
C HIS A 24 -14.66 -2.80 8.91
N ILE A 25 -13.99 -1.85 8.25
CA ILE A 25 -13.20 -0.79 8.88
C ILE A 25 -13.72 0.55 8.40
N GLU A 26 -14.18 1.37 9.33
CA GLU A 26 -14.72 2.70 9.07
C GLU A 26 -13.59 3.74 8.87
N PRO A 27 -13.88 4.89 8.24
CA PRO A 27 -12.93 5.99 8.18
C PRO A 27 -12.52 6.46 9.57
N GLY A 28 -11.21 6.65 9.77
CA GLY A 28 -10.64 7.12 11.04
C GLY A 28 -10.33 6.02 12.05
N GLU A 29 -10.71 4.78 11.78
CA GLU A 29 -10.33 3.66 12.65
C GLU A 29 -8.85 3.31 12.54
N PHE A 30 -8.29 2.88 13.67
CA PHE A 30 -6.94 2.32 13.77
C PHE A 30 -7.05 0.83 14.13
N VAL A 31 -6.61 -0.04 13.24
CA VAL A 31 -6.81 -1.49 13.35
C VAL A 31 -5.47 -2.22 13.38
N PHE A 32 -5.30 -3.13 14.35
CA PHE A 32 -4.18 -4.07 14.38
C PHE A 32 -4.57 -5.41 13.76
N VAL A 33 -3.75 -5.90 12.82
CA VAL A 33 -3.85 -7.27 12.30
C VAL A 33 -2.80 -8.12 12.98
N VAL A 34 -3.22 -8.99 13.91
CA VAL A 34 -2.35 -9.82 14.73
C VAL A 34 -2.49 -11.30 14.39
N GLY A 35 -1.48 -12.07 14.68
CA GLY A 35 -1.46 -13.53 14.47
C GLY A 35 -0.04 -14.07 14.28
N PRO A 36 0.16 -15.39 14.35
CA PRO A 36 1.45 -16.04 14.16
C PRO A 36 2.01 -15.83 12.74
N SER A 37 3.27 -16.21 12.52
CA SER A 37 3.83 -16.25 11.18
C SER A 37 3.03 -17.23 10.31
N GLY A 38 2.77 -16.86 9.05
CA GLY A 38 1.95 -17.68 8.15
C GLY A 38 0.43 -17.52 8.30
N ALA A 39 -0.08 -16.75 9.28
CA ALA A 39 -1.53 -16.55 9.51
C ALA A 39 -2.25 -15.73 8.43
N GLY A 40 -1.65 -15.47 7.28
CA GLY A 40 -2.31 -14.74 6.18
C GLY A 40 -2.22 -13.21 6.25
N LYS A 41 -1.59 -12.61 7.27
CA LYS A 41 -1.50 -11.14 7.42
C LYS A 41 -0.94 -10.43 6.18
N SER A 42 0.16 -10.93 5.63
CA SER A 42 0.76 -10.35 4.42
C SER A 42 -0.13 -10.55 3.19
N THR A 43 -0.84 -11.68 3.10
CA THR A 43 -1.82 -11.95 2.04
C THR A 43 -2.98 -10.97 2.11
N PHE A 44 -3.51 -10.73 3.32
CA PHE A 44 -4.54 -9.73 3.57
C PHE A 44 -4.10 -8.34 3.06
N ILE A 45 -2.93 -7.85 3.48
CA ILE A 45 -2.41 -6.55 3.04
C ILE A 45 -2.22 -6.52 1.52
N LYS A 46 -1.62 -7.57 0.92
CA LYS A 46 -1.40 -7.65 -0.53
C LYS A 46 -2.68 -7.61 -1.36
N MET A 47 -3.80 -8.08 -0.82
CA MET A 47 -5.10 -7.96 -1.48
C MET A 47 -5.58 -6.51 -1.53
N LEU A 48 -5.35 -5.70 -0.49
CA LEU A 48 -5.83 -4.32 -0.42
C LEU A 48 -5.28 -3.45 -1.54
N PHE A 49 -4.03 -3.69 -1.97
CA PHE A 49 -3.46 -2.98 -3.12
C PHE A 49 -3.39 -3.83 -4.39
N ARG A 50 -4.16 -4.96 -4.39
CA ARG A 50 -4.36 -5.81 -5.55
C ARG A 50 -3.06 -6.37 -6.14
N GLU A 51 -2.10 -6.73 -5.28
CA GLU A 51 -0.94 -7.57 -5.64
C GLU A 51 -1.36 -9.05 -5.72
N VAL A 52 -2.30 -9.46 -4.87
CA VAL A 52 -2.90 -10.79 -4.83
C VAL A 52 -4.41 -10.66 -4.94
N LEU A 53 -5.03 -11.50 -5.75
CA LEU A 53 -6.49 -11.60 -5.84
C LEU A 53 -7.00 -12.67 -4.88
N PRO A 54 -8.19 -12.49 -4.27
CA PRO A 54 -8.85 -13.54 -3.52
C PRO A 54 -9.27 -14.70 -4.45
N THR A 55 -9.54 -15.86 -3.88
CA THR A 55 -10.14 -16.99 -4.58
C THR A 55 -11.66 -16.81 -4.65
N THR A 56 -12.26 -16.34 -3.56
CA THR A 56 -13.70 -16.02 -3.44
C THR A 56 -13.90 -14.76 -2.61
N GLY A 57 -15.10 -14.21 -2.64
CA GLY A 57 -15.50 -13.04 -1.86
C GLY A 57 -15.32 -11.73 -2.60
N SER A 58 -15.62 -10.63 -1.92
CA SER A 58 -15.55 -9.26 -2.47
C SER A 58 -14.76 -8.33 -1.55
N ILE A 59 -14.10 -7.34 -2.16
CA ILE A 59 -13.26 -6.37 -1.44
C ILE A 59 -13.58 -4.96 -1.96
N PHE A 60 -14.07 -4.11 -1.06
CA PHE A 60 -14.36 -2.70 -1.34
C PHE A 60 -13.41 -1.79 -0.56
N VAL A 61 -12.76 -0.88 -1.25
CA VAL A 61 -11.93 0.17 -0.66
C VAL A 61 -12.53 1.53 -1.03
N ASN A 62 -12.90 2.33 -0.03
CA ASN A 62 -13.60 3.61 -0.22
C ASN A 62 -14.82 3.53 -1.13
N GLY A 63 -15.59 2.43 -1.04
CA GLY A 63 -16.78 2.19 -1.84
C GLY A 63 -16.53 1.65 -3.25
N VAL A 64 -15.26 1.49 -3.65
CA VAL A 64 -14.88 0.93 -4.95
C VAL A 64 -14.61 -0.56 -4.81
N ASP A 65 -15.28 -1.38 -5.61
CA ASP A 65 -14.94 -2.80 -5.75
C ASP A 65 -13.60 -2.92 -6.46
N ILE A 66 -12.56 -3.25 -5.70
CA ILE A 66 -11.21 -3.33 -6.25
C ILE A 66 -11.00 -4.54 -7.18
N LEU A 67 -11.89 -5.53 -7.15
CA LEU A 67 -11.79 -6.72 -8.01
C LEU A 67 -12.28 -6.44 -9.43
N SER A 68 -13.23 -5.53 -9.58
CA SER A 68 -13.80 -5.12 -10.87
C SER A 68 -12.89 -4.18 -11.68
N LEU A 69 -11.85 -3.60 -11.06
CA LEU A 69 -10.97 -2.62 -11.69
C LEU A 69 -10.19 -3.23 -12.86
N THR A 70 -10.13 -2.50 -13.96
CA THR A 70 -9.27 -2.80 -15.11
C THR A 70 -7.79 -2.58 -14.76
N PRO A 71 -6.83 -3.18 -15.52
CA PRO A 71 -5.41 -2.94 -15.31
C PRO A 71 -5.01 -1.46 -15.30
N ASN A 72 -5.68 -0.63 -16.09
CA ASN A 72 -5.40 0.81 -16.18
C ASN A 72 -5.90 1.60 -14.97
N GLU A 73 -6.89 1.10 -14.24
CA GLU A 73 -7.47 1.74 -13.05
C GLU A 73 -6.72 1.40 -11.77
N ILE A 74 -6.03 0.25 -11.73
CA ILE A 74 -5.27 -0.20 -10.55
C ILE A 74 -4.25 0.83 -10.06
N PRO A 75 -3.42 1.48 -10.92
CA PRO A 75 -2.48 2.51 -10.47
C PRO A 75 -3.18 3.68 -9.76
N TYR A 76 -4.35 4.09 -10.21
CA TYR A 76 -5.10 5.19 -9.59
C TYR A 76 -5.66 4.79 -8.22
N MET A 77 -6.15 3.57 -8.07
CA MET A 77 -6.57 3.03 -6.77
C MET A 77 -5.39 2.97 -5.80
N ARG A 78 -4.22 2.46 -6.25
CA ARG A 78 -3.01 2.38 -5.41
C ARG A 78 -2.50 3.75 -4.94
N ARG A 79 -2.69 4.81 -5.71
CA ARG A 79 -2.35 6.20 -5.31
C ARG A 79 -3.14 6.69 -4.10
N GLN A 80 -4.27 6.07 -3.78
CA GLN A 80 -5.09 6.39 -2.61
C GLN A 80 -4.63 5.66 -1.34
N LEU A 81 -3.67 4.74 -1.46
CA LEU A 81 -3.17 3.93 -0.36
C LEU A 81 -1.74 4.37 0.02
N GLY A 82 -1.53 4.65 1.31
CA GLY A 82 -0.18 4.80 1.86
C GLY A 82 0.29 3.47 2.44
N ILE A 83 1.32 2.85 1.85
CA ILE A 83 1.85 1.57 2.30
C ILE A 83 3.28 1.75 2.76
N ILE A 84 3.59 1.27 3.97
CA ILE A 84 4.95 1.16 4.48
C ILE A 84 5.34 -0.31 4.43
N PHE A 85 6.30 -0.65 3.57
CA PHE A 85 6.79 -2.01 3.42
C PHE A 85 7.81 -2.37 4.48
N GLN A 86 7.86 -3.62 4.89
CA GLN A 86 8.79 -4.13 5.88
C GLN A 86 10.26 -4.02 5.41
N ASP A 87 10.50 -4.17 4.12
CA ASP A 87 11.79 -4.06 3.45
C ASP A 87 12.09 -2.63 2.94
N TYR A 88 11.28 -1.65 3.36
CA TYR A 88 11.34 -0.23 3.01
C TYR A 88 11.28 0.08 1.50
N ARG A 89 11.64 -0.83 0.62
CA ARG A 89 11.67 -0.70 -0.87
C ARG A 89 12.35 0.59 -1.35
N LEU A 90 13.45 0.95 -0.70
CA LEU A 90 14.25 2.10 -1.11
C LEU A 90 14.96 1.80 -2.44
N LEU A 91 15.13 2.84 -3.25
CA LEU A 91 15.92 2.82 -4.48
C LEU A 91 17.38 3.12 -4.08
N PRO A 92 18.29 2.12 -4.10
CA PRO A 92 19.64 2.26 -3.54
C PRO A 92 20.55 3.15 -4.39
N ASP A 93 20.20 3.32 -5.66
CA ASP A 93 20.88 4.20 -6.64
C ASP A 93 20.38 5.64 -6.62
N ARG A 94 19.45 5.97 -5.70
CA ARG A 94 18.86 7.30 -5.53
C ARG A 94 19.12 7.85 -4.13
N THR A 95 19.32 9.15 -4.06
CA THR A 95 19.46 9.87 -2.80
C THR A 95 18.18 9.83 -1.96
N VAL A 96 18.28 10.19 -0.68
CA VAL A 96 17.12 10.35 0.21
C VAL A 96 16.09 11.31 -0.39
N TYR A 97 16.55 12.44 -0.95
CA TYR A 97 15.68 13.39 -1.64
C TYR A 97 14.94 12.73 -2.83
N GLU A 98 15.66 12.02 -3.68
CA GLU A 98 15.10 11.40 -4.87
C GLU A 98 14.15 10.24 -4.54
N ASN A 99 14.42 9.47 -3.49
CA ASN A 99 13.50 8.45 -2.98
C ASN A 99 12.15 9.05 -2.57
N VAL A 100 12.17 10.17 -1.84
CA VAL A 100 10.93 10.87 -1.43
C VAL A 100 10.27 11.55 -2.62
N ALA A 101 11.05 12.15 -3.54
CA ALA A 101 10.55 12.80 -4.74
C ALA A 101 9.85 11.82 -5.69
N PHE A 102 10.35 10.60 -5.78
CA PHE A 102 9.84 9.55 -6.69
C PHE A 102 8.33 9.32 -6.52
N ALA A 103 7.84 9.24 -5.28
CA ALA A 103 6.41 9.07 -5.03
C ALA A 103 5.57 10.22 -5.63
N MET A 104 6.09 11.44 -5.62
CA MET A 104 5.42 12.61 -6.19
C MET A 104 5.55 12.66 -7.72
N GLU A 105 6.65 12.15 -8.27
CA GLU A 105 6.85 12.04 -9.72
C GLU A 105 5.87 11.03 -10.32
N VAL A 106 5.68 9.89 -9.67
CA VAL A 106 4.73 8.84 -10.09
C VAL A 106 3.29 9.35 -10.17
N ILE A 107 2.91 10.29 -9.28
CA ILE A 107 1.58 10.92 -9.32
C ILE A 107 1.56 12.22 -10.15
N GLU A 108 2.57 12.43 -10.99
CA GLU A 108 2.68 13.55 -11.94
C GLU A 108 2.59 14.94 -11.27
N THR A 109 3.10 15.06 -10.03
CA THR A 109 3.14 16.35 -9.34
C THR A 109 4.01 17.35 -10.10
N PRO A 110 3.57 18.60 -10.32
CA PRO A 110 4.38 19.62 -10.99
C PRO A 110 5.74 19.82 -10.31
N ARG A 111 6.83 19.79 -11.07
CA ARG A 111 8.23 19.86 -10.57
C ARG A 111 8.47 20.98 -9.56
N ARG A 112 7.86 22.17 -9.79
CA ARG A 112 7.96 23.34 -8.88
C ARG A 112 7.45 23.06 -7.47
N LYS A 113 6.51 22.09 -7.31
CA LYS A 113 5.94 21.70 -6.02
C LYS A 113 6.76 20.62 -5.32
N ILE A 114 7.42 19.75 -6.10
CA ILE A 114 8.17 18.60 -5.58
C ILE A 114 9.25 19.06 -4.61
N LYS A 115 10.17 19.94 -5.06
CA LYS A 115 11.30 20.42 -4.24
C LYS A 115 10.86 20.92 -2.86
N ARG A 116 9.89 21.83 -2.84
CA ARG A 116 9.40 22.41 -1.58
C ARG A 116 8.79 21.34 -0.68
N ARG A 117 7.97 20.45 -1.25
CA ARG A 117 7.24 19.45 -0.47
C ARG A 117 8.18 18.36 0.08
N VAL A 118 9.13 17.91 -0.73
CA VAL A 118 10.16 16.94 -0.28
C VAL A 118 10.98 17.51 0.86
N LEU A 119 11.51 18.74 0.73
CA LEU A 119 12.29 19.36 1.79
C LEU A 119 11.49 19.55 3.09
N ASN A 120 10.21 19.94 2.97
CA ASN A 120 9.34 20.05 4.15
C ASN A 120 9.10 18.70 4.85
N VAL A 121 8.89 17.62 4.08
CA VAL A 121 8.74 16.27 4.64
C VAL A 121 10.04 15.81 5.31
N LEU A 122 11.19 16.05 4.67
CA LEU A 122 12.48 15.72 5.25
C LEU A 122 12.77 16.52 6.54
N ASP A 123 12.36 17.77 6.62
CA ASP A 123 12.43 18.58 7.85
C ASP A 123 11.59 17.97 8.95
N LEU A 124 10.35 17.59 8.64
CA LEU A 124 9.39 17.01 9.59
C LEU A 124 9.95 15.75 10.29
N VAL A 125 10.72 14.94 9.55
CA VAL A 125 11.34 13.71 10.06
C VAL A 125 12.81 13.89 10.45
N GLY A 126 13.34 15.13 10.45
CA GLY A 126 14.72 15.46 10.85
C GLY A 126 15.80 14.99 9.85
N LEU A 127 15.44 14.65 8.63
CA LEU A 127 16.38 14.11 7.62
C LEU A 127 16.82 15.10 6.56
N ARG A 128 16.49 16.39 6.68
CA ARG A 128 16.88 17.41 5.69
C ARG A 128 18.38 17.45 5.43
N HIS A 129 19.19 17.32 6.48
CA HIS A 129 20.65 17.30 6.38
C HIS A 129 21.20 16.08 5.62
N ARG A 130 20.41 15.03 5.46
CA ARG A 130 20.71 13.81 4.71
C ARG A 130 20.14 13.79 3.30
N ALA A 131 19.53 14.87 2.82
CA ALA A 131 18.83 14.91 1.54
C ALA A 131 19.65 14.36 0.36
N ASN A 132 20.95 14.61 0.35
CA ASN A 132 21.88 14.16 -0.70
C ASN A 132 22.61 12.85 -0.37
N ALA A 133 22.35 12.22 0.79
CA ALA A 133 22.90 10.92 1.14
C ALA A 133 22.15 9.80 0.39
N TYR A 134 22.82 8.68 0.22
CA TYR A 134 22.22 7.43 -0.27
C TYR A 134 21.73 6.57 0.92
N PRO A 135 20.77 5.67 0.69
CA PRO A 135 20.31 4.71 1.70
C PRO A 135 21.39 3.82 2.26
#